data_f5a525d07a7e5c200de94f5c2d55b9a0
#
_entry.id   f5a525d07a7e5c200de94f5c2d55b9a0
#
_cell.length_a   1.000
_cell.length_b   1.000
_cell.length_c   1.000
_cell.angle_alpha   90.00
_cell.angle_beta   90.00
_cell.angle_gamma   90.00
#
_symmetry.space_group_name_H-M   'P 1'
#
loop_
_entity.id
_entity.type
_entity.pdbx_description
1 polymer ?
#
loop_
_entity_poly.entity_id
_entity_poly.type
_entity_poly.pdbx_seq_one_letter_code
_entity_poly.pdbx_strand_id
1 'polypeptide(L)'
;EEGTVTVAFSDGTNAQAKILGRDTVTDLAVIKAEGVSGLKPATLGSSAELRVGQDVIAIGSPFGLESTVTTGIVSALNRPVESSDASGDNATVFPAVQTDAAINPGNSGGPLIDMAGNVIGINSAIRTNSSASGSIGLGFAIPVDLARNVAQQLVEGKKVEHAKIGVTVTPATEEDELTGIGAEIREVQDGGAGDDAGLKAGDIITALNGIPVASSSALVASVRGHQPGDVVEITYLRDGKTETAKVTLDSDGGELSEE
;
A
#
# COMPACT_ATOMS: atom_id res chain seq x y z
N GLU A 1 -0.89 -25.05 -14.05
CA GLU A 1 -2.34 -25.14 -14.33
C GLU A 1 -2.93 -23.76 -14.12
N GLU A 2 -3.49 -23.16 -15.16
CA GLU A 2 -4.21 -21.88 -15.05
C GLU A 2 -5.47 -22.11 -14.21
N GLY A 3 -5.49 -21.53 -13.01
CA GLY A 3 -6.65 -21.61 -12.12
C GLY A 3 -7.83 -20.81 -12.70
N THR A 4 -9.04 -21.36 -12.62
CA THR A 4 -10.26 -20.66 -13.02
C THR A 4 -10.70 -19.73 -11.88
N VAL A 5 -10.89 -18.45 -12.18
CA VAL A 5 -11.44 -17.47 -11.23
C VAL A 5 -12.94 -17.35 -11.47
N THR A 6 -13.72 -17.48 -10.40
CA THR A 6 -15.19 -17.34 -10.45
C THR A 6 -15.62 -16.23 -9.49
N VAL A 7 -16.51 -15.36 -9.95
CA VAL A 7 -17.16 -14.31 -9.15
C VAL A 7 -18.57 -14.76 -8.81
N ALA A 8 -18.87 -14.85 -7.52
CA ALA A 8 -20.23 -15.09 -7.02
C ALA A 8 -20.89 -13.75 -6.66
N PHE A 9 -22.08 -13.52 -7.18
CA PHE A 9 -22.86 -12.29 -6.92
C PHE A 9 -23.89 -12.51 -5.81
N SER A 10 -24.34 -11.41 -5.20
CA SER A 10 -25.30 -11.43 -4.10
C SER A 10 -26.68 -11.98 -4.47
N ASP A 11 -27.03 -12.06 -5.76
CA ASP A 11 -28.25 -12.67 -6.26
C ASP A 11 -28.14 -14.20 -6.47
N GLY A 12 -26.97 -14.79 -6.11
CA GLY A 12 -26.68 -16.20 -6.26
C GLY A 12 -26.17 -16.60 -7.64
N THR A 13 -26.03 -15.67 -8.57
CA THR A 13 -25.43 -15.95 -9.88
C THR A 13 -23.91 -16.00 -9.79
N ASN A 14 -23.30 -16.76 -10.70
CA ASN A 14 -21.85 -16.89 -10.80
C ASN A 14 -21.39 -16.52 -12.22
N ALA A 15 -20.24 -15.87 -12.33
CA ALA A 15 -19.57 -15.63 -13.61
C ALA A 15 -18.11 -16.03 -13.55
N GLN A 16 -17.60 -16.51 -14.67
CA GLN A 16 -16.15 -16.67 -14.83
C GLN A 16 -15.51 -15.28 -14.94
N ALA A 17 -14.28 -15.17 -14.48
CA ALA A 17 -13.52 -13.94 -14.58
C ALA A 17 -12.11 -14.20 -15.15
N LYS A 18 -11.64 -13.22 -15.93
CA LYS A 18 -10.25 -13.17 -16.39
C LYS A 18 -9.43 -12.30 -15.45
N ILE A 19 -8.21 -12.75 -15.14
CA ILE A 19 -7.21 -11.90 -14.50
C ILE A 19 -6.66 -10.98 -15.60
N LEU A 20 -6.82 -9.66 -15.44
CA LEU A 20 -6.27 -8.68 -16.36
C LEU A 20 -4.80 -8.40 -16.04
N GLY A 21 -4.42 -8.51 -14.77
CA GLY A 21 -3.07 -8.37 -14.29
C GLY A 21 -3.03 -8.36 -12.76
N ARG A 22 -1.82 -8.44 -12.23
CA ARG A 22 -1.53 -8.39 -10.80
C ARG A 22 -0.31 -7.52 -10.55
N ASP A 23 -0.27 -6.94 -9.35
CA ASP A 23 0.87 -6.22 -8.81
C ASP A 23 1.25 -6.82 -7.47
N THR A 24 2.38 -7.50 -7.41
CA THR A 24 2.88 -8.16 -6.20
C THR A 24 3.42 -7.18 -5.17
N VAL A 25 3.82 -5.99 -5.62
CA VAL A 25 4.37 -4.92 -4.76
C VAL A 25 3.31 -4.33 -3.84
N THR A 26 2.07 -4.20 -4.33
CA THR A 26 0.94 -3.66 -3.55
C THR A 26 -0.09 -4.69 -3.15
N ASP A 27 0.11 -5.98 -3.47
CA ASP A 27 -0.83 -7.09 -3.21
C ASP A 27 -2.20 -6.87 -3.88
N LEU A 28 -2.19 -6.35 -5.12
CA LEU A 28 -3.41 -6.07 -5.88
C LEU A 28 -3.50 -6.90 -7.15
N ALA A 29 -4.73 -7.27 -7.52
CA ALA A 29 -5.02 -7.86 -8.81
C ALA A 29 -6.31 -7.26 -9.38
N VAL A 30 -6.40 -7.17 -10.71
CA VAL A 30 -7.61 -6.77 -11.41
C VAL A 30 -8.17 -7.99 -12.15
N ILE A 31 -9.44 -8.28 -11.86
CA ILE A 31 -10.20 -9.33 -12.54
C ILE A 31 -11.38 -8.71 -13.29
N LYS A 32 -11.76 -9.33 -14.40
CA LYS A 32 -12.92 -8.93 -15.20
C LYS A 32 -13.90 -10.08 -15.31
N ALA A 33 -15.08 -9.92 -14.69
CA ALA A 33 -16.17 -10.88 -14.84
C ALA A 33 -16.69 -10.88 -16.29
N GLU A 34 -16.96 -12.06 -16.83
CA GLU A 34 -17.41 -12.25 -18.21
C GLU A 34 -18.91 -12.55 -18.27
N GLY A 35 -19.55 -12.13 -19.35
CA GLY A 35 -20.97 -12.43 -19.61
C GLY A 35 -21.98 -11.76 -18.68
N VAL A 36 -21.53 -10.76 -17.89
CA VAL A 36 -22.38 -10.02 -16.95
C VAL A 36 -22.70 -8.62 -17.45
N SER A 37 -23.88 -8.10 -17.11
CA SER A 37 -24.31 -6.76 -17.47
C SER A 37 -25.20 -6.18 -16.38
N GLY A 38 -25.39 -4.86 -16.38
CA GLY A 38 -26.29 -4.18 -15.43
C GLY A 38 -25.75 -4.14 -14.00
N LEU A 39 -24.47 -4.41 -13.77
CA LEU A 39 -23.86 -4.30 -12.46
C LEU A 39 -23.83 -2.84 -12.01
N LYS A 40 -24.09 -2.60 -10.72
CA LYS A 40 -23.99 -1.28 -10.11
C LYS A 40 -22.57 -1.13 -9.54
N PRO A 41 -21.71 -0.27 -10.10
CA PRO A 41 -20.37 -0.08 -9.59
C PRO A 41 -20.38 0.65 -8.24
N ALA A 42 -19.42 0.31 -7.37
CA ALA A 42 -19.14 1.09 -6.17
C ALA A 42 -18.48 2.42 -6.55
N THR A 43 -18.72 3.45 -5.75
CA THR A 43 -18.03 4.74 -5.89
C THR A 43 -16.68 4.67 -5.20
N LEU A 44 -15.59 4.98 -5.92
CA LEU A 44 -14.28 5.14 -5.31
C LEU A 44 -14.17 6.54 -4.72
N GLY A 45 -13.92 6.62 -3.41
CA GLY A 45 -13.68 7.86 -2.69
C GLY A 45 -12.25 8.37 -2.86
N SER A 46 -11.70 9.04 -1.84
CA SER A 46 -10.30 9.47 -1.77
C SER A 46 -9.69 9.02 -0.45
N SER A 47 -8.51 8.41 -0.51
CA SER A 47 -7.74 8.07 0.69
C SER A 47 -6.88 9.24 1.18
N ALA A 48 -6.64 10.25 0.35
CA ALA A 48 -5.90 11.46 0.73
C ALA A 48 -6.68 12.37 1.71
N GLU A 49 -8.02 12.26 1.74
CA GLU A 49 -8.89 13.06 2.61
C GLU A 49 -9.21 12.38 3.96
N LEU A 50 -8.71 11.17 4.18
CA LEU A 50 -8.97 10.40 5.40
C LEU A 50 -8.38 11.08 6.64
N ARG A 51 -9.08 10.90 7.76
CA ARG A 51 -8.65 11.42 9.07
C ARG A 51 -8.70 10.32 10.11
N VAL A 52 -7.71 10.29 10.99
CA VAL A 52 -7.72 9.43 12.17
C VAL A 52 -8.95 9.75 13.01
N GLY A 53 -9.66 8.70 13.46
CA GLY A 53 -10.93 8.80 14.17
C GLY A 53 -12.17 8.82 13.27
N GLN A 54 -12.03 8.84 11.93
CA GLN A 54 -13.15 8.76 11.00
C GLN A 54 -13.78 7.37 11.03
N ASP A 55 -15.13 7.30 11.14
CA ASP A 55 -15.87 6.03 11.09
C ASP A 55 -15.72 5.35 9.73
N VAL A 56 -15.56 4.03 9.76
CA VAL A 56 -15.41 3.19 8.57
C VAL A 56 -16.14 1.86 8.74
N ILE A 57 -16.45 1.23 7.62
CA ILE A 57 -17.08 -0.08 7.54
C ILE A 57 -16.20 -0.98 6.65
N ALA A 58 -15.81 -2.14 7.15
CA ALA A 58 -15.14 -3.16 6.37
C ALA A 58 -16.15 -4.23 5.94
N ILE A 59 -16.12 -4.61 4.68
CA ILE A 59 -16.98 -5.64 4.10
C ILE A 59 -16.09 -6.78 3.57
N GLY A 60 -16.52 -8.03 3.78
CA GLY A 60 -15.83 -9.19 3.28
C GLY A 60 -16.74 -10.39 3.17
N SER A 61 -16.22 -11.51 2.69
CA SER A 61 -16.94 -12.79 2.55
C SER A 61 -16.08 -13.94 3.09
N PRO A 62 -15.86 -13.99 4.43
CA PRO A 62 -15.02 -15.01 5.03
C PRO A 62 -15.63 -16.40 4.84
N PHE A 63 -14.79 -17.36 4.49
CA PHE A 63 -15.15 -18.77 4.35
C PHE A 63 -16.23 -19.10 3.30
N GLY A 64 -16.49 -18.20 2.33
CA GLY A 64 -17.57 -18.36 1.35
C GLY A 64 -18.98 -18.28 1.96
N LEU A 65 -19.09 -17.83 3.20
CA LEU A 65 -20.35 -17.51 3.86
C LEU A 65 -20.82 -16.12 3.42
N GLU A 66 -22.12 -15.84 3.67
CA GLU A 66 -22.72 -14.54 3.35
C GLU A 66 -21.88 -13.37 3.88
N SER A 67 -21.95 -12.24 3.17
CA SER A 67 -21.18 -11.03 3.43
C SER A 67 -21.07 -10.67 4.91
N THR A 68 -19.85 -10.51 5.40
CA THR A 68 -19.56 -10.05 6.76
C THR A 68 -19.31 -8.55 6.72
N VAL A 69 -19.91 -7.83 7.66
CA VAL A 69 -19.75 -6.39 7.83
C VAL A 69 -19.23 -6.13 9.23
N THR A 70 -18.14 -5.37 9.34
CA THR A 70 -17.58 -4.93 10.61
C THR A 70 -17.42 -3.41 10.59
N THR A 71 -17.51 -2.76 11.75
CA THR A 71 -17.36 -1.31 11.89
C THR A 71 -16.18 -0.98 12.77
N GLY A 72 -15.59 0.17 12.53
CA GLY A 72 -14.49 0.71 13.31
C GLY A 72 -14.16 2.13 12.86
N ILE A 73 -12.95 2.57 13.14
CA ILE A 73 -12.44 3.89 12.75
C ILE A 73 -11.14 3.75 11.96
N VAL A 74 -10.73 4.81 11.30
CA VAL A 74 -9.35 4.98 10.85
C VAL A 74 -8.48 5.16 12.09
N SER A 75 -7.66 4.17 12.41
CA SER A 75 -6.77 4.19 13.58
C SER A 75 -5.45 4.90 13.31
N ALA A 76 -4.93 4.77 12.09
CA ALA A 76 -3.73 5.46 11.62
C ALA A 76 -3.70 5.51 10.09
N LEU A 77 -2.88 6.40 9.55
CA LEU A 77 -2.61 6.55 8.12
C LEU A 77 -1.13 6.33 7.84
N ASN A 78 -0.81 5.96 6.59
CA ASN A 78 0.55 5.77 6.11
C ASN A 78 1.37 4.76 6.95
N ARG A 79 0.69 3.73 7.50
CA ARG A 79 1.40 2.66 8.20
C ARG A 79 2.16 1.79 7.19
N PRO A 80 3.49 1.66 7.34
CA PRO A 80 4.23 0.73 6.51
C PRO A 80 3.77 -0.68 6.84
N VAL A 81 3.27 -1.35 5.84
CA VAL A 81 2.93 -2.77 5.94
C VAL A 81 3.91 -3.52 5.07
N GLU A 82 4.55 -4.51 5.68
CA GLU A 82 5.47 -5.42 5.02
C GLU A 82 4.85 -6.81 5.01
N SER A 83 4.81 -7.43 3.86
CA SER A 83 4.48 -8.83 3.70
C SER A 83 5.53 -9.47 2.81
N SER A 84 6.14 -10.55 3.25
CA SER A 84 6.99 -11.39 2.42
C SER A 84 6.23 -12.65 2.04
N ASP A 85 6.44 -13.13 0.85
CA ASP A 85 6.01 -14.47 0.47
C ASP A 85 6.82 -15.55 1.23
N ALA A 86 6.45 -16.81 1.05
CA ALA A 86 7.11 -17.92 1.74
C ALA A 86 8.58 -18.11 1.33
N SER A 87 9.02 -17.53 0.22
CA SER A 87 10.40 -17.56 -0.28
C SER A 87 11.26 -16.41 0.29
N GLY A 88 10.63 -15.34 0.78
CA GLY A 88 11.33 -14.18 1.34
C GLY A 88 11.92 -13.22 0.30
N ASP A 89 11.74 -13.51 -0.99
CA ASP A 89 12.38 -12.78 -2.08
C ASP A 89 11.59 -11.54 -2.50
N ASN A 90 10.26 -11.50 -2.25
CA ASN A 90 9.39 -10.39 -2.63
C ASN A 90 8.73 -9.76 -1.41
N ALA A 91 9.29 -8.65 -0.94
CA ALA A 91 8.67 -7.86 0.11
C ALA A 91 7.64 -6.90 -0.49
N THR A 92 6.36 -7.24 -0.31
CA THR A 92 5.27 -6.28 -0.49
C THR A 92 5.41 -5.20 0.59
N VAL A 93 5.54 -3.94 0.18
CA VAL A 93 5.59 -2.80 1.13
C VAL A 93 4.70 -1.69 0.57
N PHE A 94 3.68 -1.30 1.32
CA PHE A 94 2.78 -0.19 0.92
C PHE A 94 2.35 0.63 2.14
N PRO A 95 1.95 1.92 1.94
CA PRO A 95 1.41 2.74 3.00
C PRO A 95 -0.04 2.31 3.26
N ALA A 96 -0.34 1.69 4.41
CA ALA A 96 -1.68 1.22 4.71
C ALA A 96 -2.51 2.24 5.50
N VAL A 97 -3.82 2.18 5.31
CA VAL A 97 -4.82 2.68 6.25
C VAL A 97 -4.99 1.62 7.32
N GLN A 98 -4.73 1.98 8.58
CA GLN A 98 -4.98 1.11 9.72
C GLN A 98 -6.39 1.36 10.26
N THR A 99 -7.11 0.29 10.61
CA THR A 99 -8.44 0.34 11.22
C THR A 99 -8.57 -0.67 12.35
N ASP A 100 -9.43 -0.40 13.32
CA ASP A 100 -9.83 -1.36 14.37
C ASP A 100 -11.09 -2.15 13.96
N ALA A 101 -11.73 -1.83 12.82
CA ALA A 101 -12.71 -2.71 12.21
C ALA A 101 -12.11 -4.12 12.05
N ALA A 102 -12.83 -5.15 12.47
CA ALA A 102 -12.30 -6.51 12.47
C ALA A 102 -12.03 -7.00 11.05
N ILE A 103 -10.75 -7.08 10.67
CA ILE A 103 -10.27 -7.70 9.44
C ILE A 103 -9.77 -9.10 9.76
N ASN A 104 -10.36 -10.11 9.14
CA ASN A 104 -10.02 -11.52 9.30
C ASN A 104 -9.77 -12.15 7.91
N PRO A 105 -9.15 -13.33 7.84
CA PRO A 105 -9.05 -14.08 6.58
C PRO A 105 -10.42 -14.25 5.92
N GLY A 106 -10.51 -13.87 4.64
CA GLY A 106 -11.74 -13.79 3.86
C GLY A 106 -12.31 -12.36 3.70
N ASN A 107 -11.86 -11.40 4.51
CA ASN A 107 -12.17 -9.98 4.26
C ASN A 107 -11.18 -9.34 3.26
N SER A 108 -10.00 -9.94 3.03
CA SER A 108 -9.02 -9.47 2.04
C SER A 108 -9.65 -9.38 0.65
N GLY A 109 -9.36 -8.29 -0.06
CA GLY A 109 -9.95 -7.97 -1.36
C GLY A 109 -11.31 -7.30 -1.28
N GLY A 110 -12.00 -7.36 -0.12
CA GLY A 110 -13.23 -6.60 0.11
C GLY A 110 -12.96 -5.11 0.38
N PRO A 111 -13.96 -4.25 0.27
CA PRO A 111 -13.80 -2.83 0.45
C PRO A 111 -13.78 -2.41 1.94
N LEU A 112 -12.96 -1.40 2.24
CA LEU A 112 -13.15 -0.50 3.37
C LEU A 112 -13.92 0.72 2.83
N ILE A 113 -15.04 1.06 3.43
CA ILE A 113 -15.90 2.17 2.98
C ILE A 113 -16.08 3.23 4.07
N ASP A 114 -16.34 4.47 3.64
CA ASP A 114 -16.77 5.55 4.52
C ASP A 114 -18.27 5.46 4.81
N MET A 115 -18.78 6.35 5.69
CA MET A 115 -20.21 6.39 6.04
C MET A 115 -21.12 6.89 4.92
N ALA A 116 -20.57 7.41 3.82
CA ALA A 116 -21.30 7.75 2.60
C ALA A 116 -21.38 6.58 1.60
N GLY A 117 -20.70 5.46 1.88
CA GLY A 117 -20.65 4.27 1.03
C GLY A 117 -19.59 4.34 -0.06
N ASN A 118 -18.65 5.26 0.00
CA ASN A 118 -17.53 5.32 -0.93
C ASN A 118 -16.41 4.36 -0.47
N VAL A 119 -15.80 3.67 -1.41
CA VAL A 119 -14.63 2.83 -1.16
C VAL A 119 -13.43 3.74 -0.90
N ILE A 120 -12.80 3.60 0.27
CA ILE A 120 -11.63 4.36 0.71
C ILE A 120 -10.38 3.50 0.84
N GLY A 121 -10.53 2.18 0.76
CA GLY A 121 -9.43 1.22 0.76
C GLY A 121 -9.88 -0.18 0.37
N ILE A 122 -8.91 -1.05 0.12
CA ILE A 122 -9.09 -2.49 -0.11
C ILE A 122 -8.52 -3.23 1.10
N ASN A 123 -9.35 -3.99 1.80
CA ASN A 123 -8.94 -4.74 2.98
C ASN A 123 -7.81 -5.72 2.64
N SER A 124 -6.80 -5.78 3.47
CA SER A 124 -5.73 -6.77 3.38
C SER A 124 -5.55 -7.42 4.75
N ALA A 125 -5.86 -8.72 4.85
CA ALA A 125 -5.65 -9.51 6.05
C ALA A 125 -4.19 -9.99 6.10
N ILE A 126 -3.28 -9.07 6.35
CA ILE A 126 -1.86 -9.37 6.43
C ILE A 126 -1.63 -10.22 7.68
N ARG A 127 -0.88 -11.30 7.51
CA ARG A 127 -0.41 -12.10 8.65
C ARG A 127 0.59 -11.27 9.44
N THR A 128 0.12 -10.62 10.49
CA THR A 128 1.02 -10.21 11.57
C THR A 128 1.57 -11.49 12.21
N ASN A 129 2.86 -11.50 12.55
CA ASN A 129 3.58 -12.66 13.13
C ASN A 129 3.02 -13.16 14.48
N SER A 130 1.77 -12.89 14.81
CA SER A 130 1.11 -13.38 16.01
C SER A 130 0.37 -14.68 15.70
N SER A 131 0.68 -15.72 16.48
CA SER A 131 0.01 -17.04 16.48
C SER A 131 -1.49 -16.97 16.86
N ALA A 132 -2.06 -15.79 16.98
CA ALA A 132 -3.46 -15.57 17.29
C ALA A 132 -4.30 -15.64 16.02
N SER A 133 -5.21 -16.61 15.93
CA SER A 133 -6.22 -16.68 14.90
C SER A 133 -7.31 -15.66 15.19
N GLY A 134 -7.40 -14.58 14.39
CA GLY A 134 -8.46 -13.58 14.49
C GLY A 134 -7.95 -12.14 14.65
N SER A 135 -8.84 -11.18 14.40
CA SER A 135 -8.54 -9.76 14.55
C SER A 135 -8.28 -9.38 16.00
N ILE A 136 -7.19 -8.68 16.24
CA ILE A 136 -6.81 -8.11 17.53
C ILE A 136 -7.02 -6.59 17.58
N GLY A 137 -7.87 -6.03 16.69
CA GLY A 137 -8.07 -4.59 16.56
C GLY A 137 -7.01 -3.91 15.70
N LEU A 138 -6.22 -4.68 14.93
CA LEU A 138 -5.23 -4.19 13.97
C LEU A 138 -5.59 -4.73 12.58
N GLY A 139 -6.39 -3.98 11.85
CA GLY A 139 -6.71 -4.23 10.45
C GLY A 139 -5.99 -3.25 9.54
N PHE A 140 -5.71 -3.66 8.31
CA PHE A 140 -5.05 -2.84 7.31
C PHE A 140 -5.82 -2.85 6.01
N ALA A 141 -5.80 -1.72 5.31
CA ALA A 141 -6.35 -1.60 3.97
C ALA A 141 -5.38 -0.83 3.07
N ILE A 142 -5.28 -1.27 1.81
CA ILE A 142 -4.55 -0.58 0.76
C ILE A 142 -5.34 0.68 0.42
N PRO A 143 -4.74 1.89 0.43
CA PRO A 143 -5.45 3.14 0.13
C PRO A 143 -6.09 3.12 -1.26
N VAL A 144 -7.32 3.63 -1.38
CA VAL A 144 -8.07 3.58 -2.65
C VAL A 144 -7.39 4.35 -3.78
N ASP A 145 -6.67 5.44 -3.48
CA ASP A 145 -5.98 6.22 -4.51
C ASP A 145 -4.82 5.43 -5.10
N LEU A 146 -4.07 4.67 -4.26
CA LEU A 146 -3.05 3.73 -4.73
C LEU A 146 -3.69 2.59 -5.54
N ALA A 147 -4.76 1.98 -5.02
CA ALA A 147 -5.47 0.90 -5.71
C ALA A 147 -6.02 1.34 -7.07
N ARG A 148 -6.53 2.58 -7.18
CA ARG A 148 -7.01 3.17 -8.45
C ARG A 148 -5.89 3.29 -9.47
N ASN A 149 -4.72 3.81 -9.04
CA ASN A 149 -3.56 3.98 -9.92
C ASN A 149 -3.06 2.63 -10.47
N VAL A 150 -2.88 1.66 -9.59
CA VAL A 150 -2.47 0.29 -9.98
C VAL A 150 -3.50 -0.34 -10.91
N ALA A 151 -4.78 -0.29 -10.54
CA ALA A 151 -5.85 -0.88 -11.32
C ALA A 151 -5.96 -0.27 -12.72
N GLN A 152 -5.76 1.05 -12.87
CA GLN A 152 -5.79 1.71 -14.17
C GLN A 152 -4.70 1.17 -15.10
N GLN A 153 -3.47 1.04 -14.62
CA GLN A 153 -2.35 0.51 -15.40
C GLN A 153 -2.63 -0.95 -15.82
N LEU A 154 -3.13 -1.79 -14.90
CA LEU A 154 -3.46 -3.19 -15.18
C LEU A 154 -4.61 -3.34 -16.19
N VAL A 155 -5.64 -2.48 -16.13
CA VAL A 155 -6.76 -2.46 -17.11
C VAL A 155 -6.26 -2.06 -18.50
N GLU A 156 -5.26 -1.17 -18.59
CA GLU A 156 -4.62 -0.78 -19.84
C GLU A 156 -3.64 -1.82 -20.37
N GLY A 157 -3.43 -2.93 -19.65
CA GLY A 157 -2.49 -4.00 -20.01
C GLY A 157 -1.03 -3.57 -19.87
N LYS A 158 -0.75 -2.59 -19.04
CA LYS A 158 0.60 -2.11 -18.74
C LYS A 158 1.19 -2.87 -17.55
N LYS A 159 2.52 -2.91 -17.48
CA LYS A 159 3.22 -3.21 -16.23
C LYS A 159 2.97 -2.07 -15.25
N VAL A 160 2.80 -2.41 -13.97
CA VAL A 160 2.63 -1.39 -12.94
C VAL A 160 3.99 -0.77 -12.64
N GLU A 161 4.08 0.54 -12.78
CA GLU A 161 5.26 1.32 -12.44
C GLU A 161 5.08 1.94 -11.06
N HIS A 162 6.11 1.78 -10.21
CA HIS A 162 6.16 2.36 -8.88
C HIS A 162 7.18 3.49 -8.80
N ALA A 163 6.88 4.47 -7.95
CA ALA A 163 7.79 5.56 -7.69
C ALA A 163 9.02 5.10 -6.90
N LYS A 164 10.19 5.65 -7.22
CA LYS A 164 11.44 5.43 -6.48
C LYS A 164 12.26 6.73 -6.35
N ILE A 165 13.12 6.75 -5.33
CA ILE A 165 14.10 7.84 -5.12
C ILE A 165 15.46 7.48 -5.75
N GLY A 166 15.74 6.19 -5.93
CA GLY A 166 17.05 5.73 -6.38
C GLY A 166 18.11 5.74 -5.26
N VAL A 167 17.73 5.33 -4.05
CA VAL A 167 18.63 5.20 -2.90
C VAL A 167 18.48 3.85 -2.24
N THR A 168 19.58 3.30 -1.71
CA THR A 168 19.56 2.17 -0.80
C THR A 168 19.61 2.69 0.63
N VAL A 169 18.71 2.20 1.48
CA VAL A 169 18.58 2.70 2.86
C VAL A 169 18.63 1.57 3.90
N THR A 170 19.06 1.93 5.10
CA THR A 170 18.99 1.07 6.30
C THR A 170 18.27 1.82 7.41
N PRO A 171 17.69 1.12 8.40
CA PRO A 171 17.11 1.79 9.56
C PRO A 171 18.18 2.63 10.28
N ALA A 172 17.84 3.87 10.64
CA ALA A 172 18.61 4.69 11.56
C ALA A 172 17.90 4.70 12.91
N THR A 173 18.64 4.42 14.00
CA THR A 173 18.11 4.35 15.36
C THR A 173 18.93 5.24 16.29
N GLU A 174 18.36 5.62 17.43
CA GLU A 174 19.10 6.25 18.53
C GLU A 174 20.08 5.26 19.18
N GLU A 175 20.87 5.73 20.14
CA GLU A 175 21.84 4.89 20.88
C GLU A 175 21.18 3.71 21.62
N ASP A 176 19.87 3.76 21.88
CA ASP A 176 19.09 2.68 22.49
C ASP A 176 18.81 1.51 21.52
N GLU A 177 19.12 1.67 20.23
CA GLU A 177 18.84 0.75 19.13
C GLU A 177 17.36 0.38 18.95
N LEU A 178 16.45 1.03 19.69
CA LEU A 178 15.01 0.76 19.70
C LEU A 178 14.21 1.90 19.06
N THR A 179 14.66 3.14 19.25
CA THR A 179 13.98 4.33 18.73
C THR A 179 14.43 4.63 17.32
N GLY A 180 13.56 4.41 16.33
CA GLY A 180 13.83 4.74 14.94
C GLY A 180 13.79 6.26 14.72
N ILE A 181 14.88 6.82 14.18
CA ILE A 181 15.01 8.24 13.87
C ILE A 181 14.92 8.54 12.38
N GLY A 182 14.86 7.51 11.54
CA GLY A 182 14.76 7.69 10.10
C GLY A 182 15.27 6.53 9.26
N ALA A 183 15.55 6.83 8.00
CA ALA A 183 16.16 5.94 7.02
C ALA A 183 17.53 6.52 6.60
N GLU A 184 18.62 5.83 6.95
CA GLU A 184 19.97 6.25 6.56
C GLU A 184 20.29 5.80 5.14
N ILE A 185 20.71 6.72 4.30
CA ILE A 185 21.14 6.43 2.92
C ILE A 185 22.50 5.76 2.96
N ARG A 186 22.61 4.57 2.40
CA ARG A 186 23.86 3.83 2.21
C ARG A 186 24.47 4.07 0.86
N GLU A 187 23.62 4.16 -0.15
CA GLU A 187 24.04 4.35 -1.54
C GLU A 187 23.02 5.23 -2.27
N VAL A 188 23.49 6.05 -3.18
CA VAL A 188 22.67 6.84 -4.10
C VAL A 188 22.99 6.37 -5.49
N GLN A 189 21.95 6.06 -6.29
CA GLN A 189 22.09 5.66 -7.69
C GLN A 189 22.48 6.88 -8.52
N ASP A 190 23.59 6.78 -9.24
CA ASP A 190 24.06 7.83 -10.15
C ASP A 190 22.99 8.20 -11.20
N GLY A 191 22.66 9.49 -11.31
CA GLY A 191 21.62 10.02 -12.21
C GLY A 191 20.19 9.64 -11.82
N GLY A 192 19.97 9.11 -10.62
CA GLY A 192 18.63 8.87 -10.08
C GLY A 192 18.07 10.10 -9.37
N ALA A 193 16.77 10.08 -9.05
CA ALA A 193 16.05 11.20 -8.44
C ALA A 193 16.72 11.72 -7.14
N GLY A 194 17.31 10.84 -6.34
CA GLY A 194 18.04 11.21 -5.14
C GLY A 194 19.35 11.95 -5.43
N ASP A 195 20.09 11.51 -6.46
CA ASP A 195 21.33 12.16 -6.90
C ASP A 195 21.03 13.55 -7.48
N ASP A 196 20.05 13.66 -8.35
CA ASP A 196 19.60 14.92 -8.94
C ASP A 196 19.16 15.94 -7.86
N ALA A 197 18.61 15.45 -6.75
CA ALA A 197 18.21 16.25 -5.61
C ALA A 197 19.36 16.55 -4.62
N GLY A 198 20.56 16.00 -4.86
CA GLY A 198 21.75 16.23 -4.05
C GLY A 198 21.77 15.46 -2.72
N LEU A 199 20.98 14.37 -2.60
CA LEU A 199 21.08 13.44 -1.48
C LEU A 199 22.41 12.68 -1.54
N LYS A 200 22.92 12.24 -0.38
CA LYS A 200 24.23 11.58 -0.26
C LYS A 200 24.17 10.42 0.71
N ALA A 201 25.11 9.48 0.55
CA ALA A 201 25.34 8.46 1.54
C ALA A 201 25.67 9.12 2.91
N GLY A 202 25.08 8.59 3.98
CA GLY A 202 25.16 9.11 5.34
C GLY A 202 24.04 10.12 5.70
N ASP A 203 23.22 10.59 4.75
CA ASP A 203 22.03 11.36 5.07
C ASP A 203 21.01 10.46 5.77
N ILE A 204 20.34 10.98 6.80
CA ILE A 204 19.24 10.27 7.46
C ILE A 204 17.93 10.95 7.09
N ILE A 205 17.10 10.30 6.29
CA ILE A 205 15.78 10.81 5.90
C ILE A 205 14.83 10.68 7.09
N THR A 206 14.27 11.79 7.54
CA THR A 206 13.42 11.89 8.75
C THR A 206 11.98 12.23 8.46
N ALA A 207 11.67 12.80 7.28
CA ALA A 207 10.29 13.05 6.85
C ALA A 207 10.17 13.11 5.32
N LEU A 208 8.97 12.81 4.82
CA LEU A 208 8.56 12.99 3.42
C LEU A 208 7.25 13.79 3.42
N ASN A 209 7.22 14.93 2.72
CA ASN A 209 6.08 15.86 2.69
C ASN A 209 5.60 16.24 4.11
N GLY A 210 6.52 16.38 5.07
CA GLY A 210 6.23 16.67 6.47
C GLY A 210 5.70 15.48 7.29
N ILE A 211 5.50 14.31 6.67
CA ILE A 211 5.11 13.08 7.37
C ILE A 211 6.38 12.41 7.91
N PRO A 212 6.47 12.14 9.23
CA PRO A 212 7.64 11.52 9.82
C PRO A 212 7.96 10.14 9.22
N VAL A 213 9.24 9.90 8.94
CA VAL A 213 9.81 8.62 8.51
C VAL A 213 10.63 8.08 9.67
N ALA A 214 10.12 7.04 10.35
CA ALA A 214 10.77 6.44 11.51
C ALA A 214 11.64 5.22 11.17
N SER A 215 11.57 4.71 9.93
CA SER A 215 12.31 3.52 9.48
C SER A 215 12.50 3.51 7.97
N SER A 216 13.37 2.63 7.47
CA SER A 216 13.52 2.38 6.03
C SER A 216 12.23 1.92 5.37
N SER A 217 11.47 1.03 6.02
CA SER A 217 10.17 0.58 5.51
C SER A 217 9.15 1.69 5.43
N ALA A 218 9.16 2.63 6.41
CA ALA A 218 8.29 3.80 6.38
C ALA A 218 8.63 4.70 5.18
N LEU A 219 9.91 4.87 4.85
CA LEU A 219 10.32 5.61 3.65
C LEU A 219 9.83 4.91 2.38
N VAL A 220 10.12 3.61 2.24
CA VAL A 220 9.71 2.83 1.06
C VAL A 220 8.20 2.88 0.87
N ALA A 221 7.42 2.64 1.93
CA ALA A 221 5.97 2.73 1.89
C ALA A 221 5.50 4.13 1.48
N SER A 222 6.07 5.19 2.07
CA SER A 222 5.70 6.57 1.72
C SER A 222 5.97 6.88 0.25
N VAL A 223 7.11 6.47 -0.29
CA VAL A 223 7.45 6.68 -1.70
C VAL A 223 6.50 5.92 -2.61
N ARG A 224 6.19 4.65 -2.31
CA ARG A 224 5.24 3.82 -3.08
C ARG A 224 3.80 4.33 -3.03
N GLY A 225 3.46 5.20 -2.09
CA GLY A 225 2.18 5.91 -2.05
C GLY A 225 2.04 7.01 -3.11
N HIS A 226 3.13 7.36 -3.80
CA HIS A 226 3.19 8.39 -4.85
C HIS A 226 3.30 7.77 -6.23
N GLN A 227 3.22 8.62 -7.27
CA GLN A 227 3.40 8.21 -8.66
C GLN A 227 4.77 8.65 -9.19
N PRO A 228 5.34 7.94 -10.17
CA PRO A 228 6.47 8.46 -10.93
C PRO A 228 6.18 9.86 -11.47
N GLY A 229 7.13 10.78 -11.33
CA GLY A 229 6.99 12.18 -11.70
C GLY A 229 6.43 13.10 -10.61
N ASP A 230 5.90 12.57 -9.50
CA ASP A 230 5.50 13.38 -8.36
C ASP A 230 6.71 14.09 -7.76
N VAL A 231 6.51 15.34 -7.33
CA VAL A 231 7.52 16.10 -6.59
C VAL A 231 7.24 16.02 -5.11
N VAL A 232 8.17 15.45 -4.35
CA VAL A 232 8.07 15.33 -2.90
C VAL A 232 9.15 16.16 -2.22
N GLU A 233 8.86 16.64 -1.00
CA GLU A 233 9.83 17.28 -0.13
C GLU A 233 10.39 16.24 0.84
N ILE A 234 11.70 16.03 0.80
CA ILE A 234 12.42 15.16 1.73
C ILE A 234 13.11 16.03 2.77
N THR A 235 12.84 15.76 4.06
CA THR A 235 13.60 16.32 5.19
C THR A 235 14.61 15.28 5.64
N TYR A 236 15.87 15.70 5.81
CA TYR A 236 16.94 14.79 6.20
C TYR A 236 17.95 15.49 7.14
N LEU A 237 18.70 14.66 7.87
CA LEU A 237 19.82 15.09 8.70
C LEU A 237 21.12 14.83 7.94
N ARG A 238 21.97 15.85 7.80
CA ARG A 238 23.34 15.78 7.28
C ARG A 238 24.27 16.51 8.25
N ASP A 239 25.29 15.83 8.74
CA ASP A 239 26.25 16.40 9.73
C ASP A 239 25.55 17.05 10.95
N GLY A 240 24.47 16.43 11.43
CA GLY A 240 23.67 16.92 12.56
C GLY A 240 22.79 18.14 12.27
N LYS A 241 22.67 18.56 11.00
CA LYS A 241 21.80 19.67 10.58
C LYS A 241 20.61 19.13 9.80
N THR A 242 19.43 19.68 10.08
CA THR A 242 18.23 19.42 9.30
C THR A 242 18.26 20.21 8.01
N GLU A 243 18.12 19.52 6.90
CA GLU A 243 18.03 20.08 5.55
C GLU A 243 16.79 19.56 4.83
N THR A 244 16.39 20.19 3.74
CA THR A 244 15.29 19.76 2.88
C THR A 244 15.73 19.75 1.42
N ALA A 245 15.19 18.79 0.66
CA ALA A 245 15.36 18.72 -0.79
C ALA A 245 14.02 18.41 -1.46
N LYS A 246 13.79 18.98 -2.64
CA LYS A 246 12.68 18.57 -3.52
C LYS A 246 13.19 17.50 -4.47
N VAL A 247 12.50 16.37 -4.46
CA VAL A 247 12.84 15.20 -5.27
C VAL A 247 11.69 14.94 -6.24
N THR A 248 11.98 14.90 -7.53
CA THR A 248 11.03 14.40 -8.53
C THR A 248 11.22 12.90 -8.61
N LEU A 249 10.21 12.12 -8.22
CA LEU A 249 10.31 10.67 -8.12
C LEU A 249 10.47 10.02 -9.50
N ASP A 250 11.41 9.10 -9.62
CA ASP A 250 11.60 8.26 -10.80
C ASP A 250 10.59 7.12 -10.87
N SER A 251 10.51 6.47 -12.05
CA SER A 251 9.85 5.18 -12.23
C SER A 251 10.83 4.02 -12.00
N ASP A 252 10.34 2.91 -11.43
CA ASP A 252 11.06 1.64 -11.42
C ASP A 252 11.01 0.90 -12.77
N GLY A 253 10.25 1.44 -13.75
CA GLY A 253 10.06 0.84 -15.07
C GLY A 253 9.21 -0.44 -15.05
N GLY A 254 8.52 -0.72 -13.94
CA GLY A 254 7.75 -1.96 -13.74
C GLY A 254 8.64 -3.19 -13.48
N GLU A 255 9.89 -3.00 -13.09
CA GLU A 255 10.82 -4.11 -12.81
C GLU A 255 10.38 -4.93 -11.59
N LEU A 256 9.80 -4.28 -10.58
CA LEU A 256 9.34 -4.94 -9.35
C LEU A 256 8.04 -5.74 -9.52
N SER A 257 7.27 -5.51 -10.59
CA SER A 257 5.99 -6.19 -10.84
C SER A 257 6.12 -7.44 -11.74
N GLU A 258 7.33 -7.81 -12.14
CA GLU A 258 7.59 -8.92 -13.09
C GLU A 258 7.80 -10.30 -12.46
N GLU A 259 7.88 -10.44 -11.13
CA GLU A 259 8.15 -11.72 -10.45
C GLU A 259 6.90 -12.46 -9.94
#